data_3ceb179b98bc8b319ad531950b912d6d
#
_entry.id   3ceb179b98bc8b319ad531950b912d6d
#
_cell.length_a   1.000
_cell.length_b   1.000
_cell.length_c   1.000
_cell.angle_alpha   90.00
_cell.angle_beta   90.00
_cell.angle_gamma   90.00
#
_symmetry.space_group_name_H-M   'P 1'
#
loop_
_entity.id
_entity.type
_entity.pdbx_description
1 polymer ?
#
loop_
_entity_poly.entity_id
_entity_poly.type
_entity_poly.pdbx_seq_one_letter_code
_entity_poly.pdbx_strand_id
1 'polypeptide(L)'
;MSELQGALRDSAVFNLTGAVVMVVDDSPFSMEVTLQALQGFGIRVKYAVKSAAEAREILLVHPVDLLVVDCEMAGTNGHELVHWLRRSGLEPNAYVPILMTASHVRRSRVAEARDCGANFLVTKPFSASAVLERVLWVARDNRPFLEAGDYSGPDRRLVPSKPLKQNERREDMIKLAKFNAEKAAAELNEEASS
;
A
#
# COMPACT_ATOMS: atom_id res chain seq x y z
N MET A 1 24.30 -12.14 8.33
CA MET A 1 23.55 -13.38 7.99
C MET A 1 22.64 -13.87 9.11
N SER A 2 22.83 -13.47 10.37
CA SER A 2 22.02 -13.91 11.52
C SER A 2 20.72 -13.12 11.71
N GLU A 3 20.62 -11.87 11.27
CA GLU A 3 19.40 -11.04 11.44
C GLU A 3 18.29 -11.40 10.44
N LEU A 4 18.65 -11.85 9.23
CA LEU A 4 17.69 -12.34 8.23
C LEU A 4 17.02 -13.66 8.65
N GLN A 5 17.74 -14.51 9.39
CA GLN A 5 17.19 -15.76 9.93
C GLN A 5 16.30 -15.54 11.15
N GLY A 6 16.48 -14.44 11.88
CA GLY A 6 15.60 -14.03 12.99
C GLY A 6 14.25 -13.52 12.50
N ALA A 7 14.22 -12.76 11.43
CA ALA A 7 12.99 -12.21 10.85
C ALA A 7 12.07 -13.28 10.22
N LEU A 8 12.64 -14.42 9.80
CA LEU A 8 11.88 -15.55 9.26
C LEU A 8 11.28 -16.47 10.34
N ARG A 9 11.67 -16.31 11.61
CA ARG A 9 11.18 -17.13 12.72
C ARG A 9 9.90 -16.61 13.37
N ASP A 10 9.54 -15.36 13.14
CA ASP A 10 8.20 -14.84 13.51
C ASP A 10 7.25 -15.11 12.34
N SER A 11 6.83 -16.37 12.24
CA SER A 11 6.05 -16.94 11.14
C SER A 11 4.58 -16.49 11.16
N ALA A 12 4.34 -15.20 11.09
CA ALA A 12 3.10 -14.72 10.53
C ALA A 12 3.17 -14.95 9.01
N VAL A 13 2.63 -16.06 8.54
CA VAL A 13 2.46 -16.32 7.11
C VAL A 13 1.51 -15.26 6.57
N PHE A 14 2.06 -14.20 5.98
CA PHE A 14 1.25 -13.21 5.29
C PHE A 14 0.76 -13.82 3.99
N ASN A 15 -0.50 -14.21 3.96
CA ASN A 15 -1.16 -14.60 2.72
C ASN A 15 -1.55 -13.30 1.96
N LEU A 16 -0.70 -12.89 1.04
CA LEU A 16 -0.94 -11.73 0.18
C LEU A 16 -1.76 -12.08 -1.07
N THR A 17 -2.13 -13.35 -1.27
CA THR A 17 -2.82 -13.81 -2.49
C THR A 17 -4.25 -13.27 -2.61
N GLY A 18 -4.89 -12.92 -1.50
CA GLY A 18 -6.23 -12.31 -1.46
C GLY A 18 -6.22 -10.78 -1.34
N ALA A 19 -5.05 -10.15 -1.27
CA ALA A 19 -4.96 -8.71 -1.11
C ALA A 19 -5.37 -7.97 -2.40
N VAL A 20 -6.21 -6.96 -2.26
CA VAL A 20 -6.58 -6.04 -3.34
C VAL A 20 -5.49 -4.99 -3.47
N VAL A 21 -4.64 -5.14 -4.49
CA VAL A 21 -3.52 -4.23 -4.73
C VAL A 21 -3.82 -3.33 -5.92
N MET A 22 -3.56 -2.02 -5.74
CA MET A 22 -3.59 -1.02 -6.81
C MET A 22 -2.18 -0.52 -7.08
N VAL A 23 -1.82 -0.41 -8.36
CA VAL A 23 -0.58 0.23 -8.84
C VAL A 23 -0.95 1.42 -9.71
N VAL A 24 -0.31 2.56 -9.47
CA VAL A 24 -0.50 3.83 -10.20
C VAL A 24 0.85 4.28 -10.74
N ASP A 25 1.03 4.23 -12.06
CA ASP A 25 2.29 4.58 -12.72
C ASP A 25 1.97 4.91 -14.19
N ASP A 26 2.35 6.08 -14.70
CA ASP A 26 2.05 6.50 -16.06
C ASP A 26 3.03 5.93 -17.11
N SER A 27 4.17 5.40 -16.66
CA SER A 27 5.15 4.74 -17.49
C SER A 27 4.78 3.26 -17.73
N PRO A 28 4.49 2.83 -18.97
CA PRO A 28 4.16 1.44 -19.25
C PRO A 28 5.27 0.46 -18.85
N PHE A 29 6.52 0.86 -19.07
CA PHE A 29 7.68 0.04 -18.68
C PHE A 29 7.81 -0.10 -17.17
N SER A 30 7.70 1.01 -16.44
CA SER A 30 7.77 1.02 -14.98
C SER A 30 6.62 0.23 -14.34
N MET A 31 5.41 0.40 -14.88
CA MET A 31 4.23 -0.38 -14.50
C MET A 31 4.51 -1.87 -14.63
N GLU A 32 4.96 -2.32 -15.81
CA GLU A 32 5.23 -3.74 -16.07
C GLU A 32 6.26 -4.32 -15.11
N VAL A 33 7.37 -3.60 -14.84
CA VAL A 33 8.39 -4.02 -13.88
C VAL A 33 7.81 -4.17 -12.48
N THR A 34 6.95 -3.24 -12.07
CA THR A 34 6.29 -3.28 -10.75
C THR A 34 5.32 -4.46 -10.66
N LEU A 35 4.52 -4.70 -11.71
CA LEU A 35 3.58 -5.81 -11.77
C LEU A 35 4.31 -7.16 -11.69
N GLN A 36 5.39 -7.35 -12.48
CA GLN A 36 6.19 -8.57 -12.47
C GLN A 36 6.84 -8.81 -11.11
N ALA A 37 7.37 -7.75 -10.47
CA ALA A 37 7.94 -7.85 -9.14
C ALA A 37 6.91 -8.33 -8.10
N LEU A 38 5.69 -7.83 -8.14
CA LEU A 38 4.61 -8.23 -7.24
C LEU A 38 4.11 -9.65 -7.54
N GLN A 39 3.91 -9.99 -8.82
CA GLN A 39 3.49 -11.32 -9.26
C GLN A 39 4.49 -12.41 -8.89
N GLY A 40 5.78 -12.12 -8.93
CA GLY A 40 6.83 -13.06 -8.51
C GLY A 40 6.66 -13.59 -7.08
N PHE A 41 5.88 -12.90 -6.25
CA PHE A 41 5.54 -13.29 -4.87
C PHE A 41 4.07 -13.69 -4.70
N GLY A 42 3.36 -13.97 -5.80
CA GLY A 42 1.95 -14.39 -5.76
C GLY A 42 0.97 -13.25 -5.46
N ILE A 43 1.44 -11.99 -5.45
CA ILE A 43 0.58 -10.83 -5.26
C ILE A 43 -0.09 -10.49 -6.59
N ARG A 44 -1.42 -10.57 -6.63
CA ARG A 44 -2.20 -10.18 -7.81
C ARG A 44 -2.59 -8.71 -7.72
N VAL A 45 -2.14 -7.91 -8.69
CA VAL A 45 -2.58 -6.53 -8.83
C VAL A 45 -3.96 -6.52 -9.47
N LYS A 46 -4.95 -5.99 -8.75
CA LYS A 46 -6.33 -5.89 -9.24
C LYS A 46 -6.54 -4.65 -10.11
N TYR A 47 -5.89 -3.55 -9.75
CA TYR A 47 -6.01 -2.29 -10.46
C TYR A 47 -4.63 -1.79 -10.86
N ALA A 48 -4.39 -1.65 -12.16
CA ALA A 48 -3.19 -1.05 -12.74
C ALA A 48 -3.63 0.16 -13.57
N VAL A 49 -3.41 1.36 -13.04
CA VAL A 49 -3.93 2.61 -13.61
C VAL A 49 -2.80 3.58 -13.93
N LYS A 50 -3.01 4.42 -14.94
CA LYS A 50 -1.95 5.28 -15.48
C LYS A 50 -2.03 6.73 -15.02
N SER A 51 -3.02 7.07 -14.22
CA SER A 51 -3.20 8.44 -13.75
C SER A 51 -3.79 8.51 -12.34
N ALA A 52 -3.52 9.61 -11.66
CA ALA A 52 -4.13 9.91 -10.37
C ALA A 52 -5.66 10.08 -10.46
N ALA A 53 -6.17 10.52 -11.61
CA ALA A 53 -7.61 10.67 -11.84
C ALA A 53 -8.31 9.31 -11.84
N GLU A 54 -7.83 8.35 -12.64
CA GLU A 54 -8.34 6.97 -12.65
C GLU A 54 -8.24 6.32 -11.27
N ALA A 55 -7.10 6.53 -10.57
CA ALA A 55 -6.93 6.01 -9.23
C ALA A 55 -7.98 6.55 -8.25
N ARG A 56 -8.28 7.85 -8.30
CA ARG A 56 -9.31 8.47 -7.46
C ARG A 56 -10.69 7.88 -7.72
N GLU A 57 -11.09 7.70 -8.97
CA GLU A 57 -12.39 7.11 -9.33
C GLU A 57 -12.55 5.71 -8.71
N ILE A 58 -11.53 4.87 -8.79
CA ILE A 58 -11.58 3.53 -8.20
C ILE A 58 -11.59 3.59 -6.67
N LEU A 59 -10.74 4.44 -6.07
CA LEU A 59 -10.63 4.58 -4.62
C LEU A 59 -11.92 5.12 -3.96
N LEU A 60 -12.75 5.84 -4.71
CA LEU A 60 -14.05 6.31 -4.23
C LEU A 60 -15.05 5.17 -4.00
N VAL A 61 -14.94 4.07 -4.75
CA VAL A 61 -15.96 3.01 -4.77
C VAL A 61 -15.45 1.63 -4.35
N HIS A 62 -14.12 1.43 -4.38
CA HIS A 62 -13.52 0.13 -4.09
C HIS A 62 -12.47 0.23 -2.98
N PRO A 63 -12.54 -0.63 -1.94
CA PRO A 63 -11.47 -0.73 -0.96
C PRO A 63 -10.24 -1.40 -1.57
N VAL A 64 -9.06 -0.95 -1.16
CA VAL A 64 -7.77 -1.55 -1.50
C VAL A 64 -6.95 -1.82 -0.24
N ASP A 65 -6.12 -2.87 -0.29
CA ASP A 65 -5.30 -3.30 0.85
C ASP A 65 -3.86 -2.77 0.76
N LEU A 66 -3.42 -2.44 -0.45
CA LEU A 66 -2.10 -1.85 -0.71
C LEU A 66 -2.18 -0.94 -1.93
N LEU A 67 -1.64 0.26 -1.79
CA LEU A 67 -1.48 1.21 -2.88
C LEU A 67 0.01 1.41 -3.18
N VAL A 68 0.41 1.16 -4.43
CA VAL A 68 1.75 1.45 -4.94
C VAL A 68 1.64 2.61 -5.92
N VAL A 69 2.35 3.72 -5.67
CA VAL A 69 2.21 4.96 -6.45
C VAL A 69 3.56 5.45 -6.92
N ASP A 70 3.69 5.73 -8.20
CA ASP A 70 4.86 6.46 -8.68
C ASP A 70 4.83 7.93 -8.25
N CYS A 71 5.99 8.43 -7.80
CA CYS A 71 6.13 9.84 -7.42
C CYS A 71 6.01 10.78 -8.62
N GLU A 72 6.51 10.36 -9.77
CA GLU A 72 6.72 11.18 -10.96
C GLU A 72 5.76 10.78 -12.06
N MET A 73 4.53 11.27 -12.02
CA MET A 73 3.54 11.06 -13.06
C MET A 73 3.22 12.38 -13.77
N ALA A 74 2.87 12.30 -15.06
CA ALA A 74 2.45 13.46 -15.83
C ALA A 74 1.12 14.04 -15.30
N GLY A 75 1.04 15.34 -15.16
CA GLY A 75 -0.15 16.03 -14.64
C GLY A 75 -0.16 16.07 -13.11
N THR A 76 -0.99 15.27 -12.46
CA THR A 76 -1.05 15.18 -10.99
C THR A 76 0.02 14.23 -10.49
N ASN A 77 0.94 14.70 -9.66
CA ASN A 77 2.01 13.87 -9.12
C ASN A 77 1.49 12.89 -8.05
N GLY A 78 2.27 11.83 -7.80
CA GLY A 78 1.89 10.80 -6.83
C GLY A 78 1.73 11.33 -5.40
N HIS A 79 2.48 12.35 -5.01
CA HIS A 79 2.38 12.97 -3.67
C HIS A 79 1.02 13.64 -3.47
N GLU A 80 0.51 14.31 -4.50
CA GLU A 80 -0.82 14.94 -4.46
C GLU A 80 -1.94 13.92 -4.35
N LEU A 81 -1.82 12.77 -5.04
CA LEU A 81 -2.78 11.67 -4.92
C LEU A 81 -2.80 11.12 -3.50
N VAL A 82 -1.62 10.85 -2.92
CA VAL A 82 -1.49 10.34 -1.56
C VAL A 82 -2.03 11.34 -0.54
N HIS A 83 -1.64 12.61 -0.65
CA HIS A 83 -2.10 13.66 0.24
C HIS A 83 -3.63 13.82 0.20
N TRP A 84 -4.21 13.80 -1.02
CA TRP A 84 -5.65 13.82 -1.20
C TRP A 84 -6.32 12.63 -0.51
N LEU A 85 -5.82 11.39 -0.74
CA LEU A 85 -6.41 10.18 -0.18
C LEU A 85 -6.40 10.20 1.35
N ARG A 86 -5.29 10.62 1.95
CA ARG A 86 -5.14 10.70 3.40
C ARG A 86 -6.14 11.65 4.07
N ARG A 87 -6.59 12.67 3.34
CA ARG A 87 -7.52 13.70 3.84
C ARG A 87 -8.95 13.52 3.32
N SER A 88 -9.18 12.51 2.50
CA SER A 88 -10.47 12.29 1.84
C SER A 88 -11.60 11.83 2.79
N GLY A 89 -11.25 11.28 3.95
CA GLY A 89 -12.21 10.60 4.83
C GLY A 89 -12.79 9.32 4.26
N LEU A 90 -12.26 8.83 3.13
CA LEU A 90 -12.70 7.59 2.49
C LEU A 90 -12.19 6.37 3.26
N GLU A 91 -12.93 5.93 4.25
CA GLU A 91 -12.60 4.69 4.97
C GLU A 91 -13.03 3.46 4.14
N PRO A 92 -12.18 2.40 4.05
CA PRO A 92 -10.88 2.23 4.71
C PRO A 92 -9.68 2.82 3.96
N ASN A 93 -9.87 3.32 2.73
CA ASN A 93 -8.80 3.72 1.81
C ASN A 93 -7.93 4.87 2.34
N ALA A 94 -8.48 5.79 3.14
CA ALA A 94 -7.70 6.86 3.75
C ALA A 94 -6.53 6.35 4.62
N TYR A 95 -6.64 5.13 5.14
CA TYR A 95 -5.64 4.48 6.01
C TYR A 95 -4.87 3.37 5.31
N VAL A 96 -5.11 3.13 4.02
CA VAL A 96 -4.45 2.06 3.27
C VAL A 96 -2.92 2.19 3.35
N PRO A 97 -2.19 1.09 3.49
CA PRO A 97 -0.74 1.08 3.34
C PRO A 97 -0.31 1.62 1.97
N ILE A 98 0.60 2.62 1.95
CA ILE A 98 1.07 3.25 0.71
C ILE A 98 2.57 3.09 0.57
N LEU A 99 2.98 2.48 -0.54
CA LEU A 99 4.35 2.37 -1.00
C LEU A 99 4.54 3.31 -2.20
N MET A 100 5.38 4.32 -2.06
CA MET A 100 5.73 5.16 -3.20
C MET A 100 6.98 4.64 -3.91
N THR A 101 7.05 4.85 -5.22
CA THR A 101 8.23 4.52 -6.04
C THR A 101 8.77 5.79 -6.70
N ALA A 102 10.09 5.90 -6.84
CA ALA A 102 10.72 7.05 -7.48
C ALA A 102 11.95 6.65 -8.28
N SER A 103 12.15 7.27 -9.46
CA SER A 103 13.32 7.00 -10.31
C SER A 103 14.61 7.57 -9.74
N HIS A 104 14.53 8.68 -9.01
CA HIS A 104 15.68 9.33 -8.39
C HIS A 104 15.38 9.74 -6.96
N VAL A 105 16.23 9.33 -6.02
CA VAL A 105 16.10 9.76 -4.62
C VAL A 105 16.98 10.96 -4.34
N ARG A 106 16.36 12.14 -4.39
CA ARG A 106 16.91 13.31 -3.71
C ARG A 106 16.36 13.33 -2.27
N ARG A 107 17.11 13.87 -1.32
CA ARG A 107 16.64 14.01 0.09
C ARG A 107 15.27 14.71 0.18
N SER A 108 15.03 15.68 -0.71
CA SER A 108 13.73 16.37 -0.80
C SER A 108 12.58 15.41 -1.11
N ARG A 109 12.77 14.44 -2.01
CA ARG A 109 11.74 13.45 -2.38
C ARG A 109 11.35 12.52 -1.23
N VAL A 110 12.33 12.14 -0.41
CA VAL A 110 12.06 11.36 0.81
C VAL A 110 11.21 12.17 1.79
N ALA A 111 11.52 13.45 1.95
CA ALA A 111 10.73 14.34 2.79
C ALA A 111 9.31 14.52 2.22
N GLU A 112 9.17 14.78 0.94
CA GLU A 112 7.88 14.92 0.26
C GLU A 112 7.01 13.67 0.40
N ALA A 113 7.58 12.47 0.16
CA ALA A 113 6.85 11.20 0.33
C ALA A 113 6.39 10.97 1.77
N ARG A 114 7.26 11.28 2.73
CA ARG A 114 6.89 11.22 4.16
C ARG A 114 5.81 12.25 4.50
N ASP A 115 5.93 13.46 3.97
CA ASP A 115 5.07 14.59 4.33
C ASP A 115 3.69 14.50 3.68
N CYS A 116 3.55 13.80 2.55
CA CYS A 116 2.24 13.49 1.96
C CYS A 116 1.49 12.36 2.68
N GLY A 117 2.13 11.61 3.59
CA GLY A 117 1.51 10.53 4.36
C GLY A 117 1.75 9.13 3.83
N ALA A 118 2.75 8.93 2.96
CA ALA A 118 3.15 7.59 2.53
C ALA A 118 3.81 6.79 3.67
N ASN A 119 3.67 5.47 3.63
CA ASN A 119 4.32 4.59 4.61
C ASN A 119 5.79 4.39 4.28
N PHE A 120 6.13 4.26 3.00
CA PHE A 120 7.50 4.03 2.55
C PHE A 120 7.75 4.57 1.13
N LEU A 121 9.04 4.81 0.81
CA LEU A 121 9.52 5.17 -0.52
C LEU A 121 10.58 4.17 -0.98
N VAL A 122 10.43 3.63 -2.19
CA VAL A 122 11.40 2.73 -2.83
C VAL A 122 11.95 3.37 -4.10
N THR A 123 13.26 3.24 -4.30
CA THR A 123 13.91 3.76 -5.51
C THR A 123 13.94 2.74 -6.63
N LYS A 124 13.63 3.18 -7.83
CA LYS A 124 13.86 2.44 -9.07
C LYS A 124 15.32 2.62 -9.52
N PRO A 125 16.00 1.60 -10.11
CA PRO A 125 15.49 0.24 -10.27
C PRO A 125 15.50 -0.52 -8.95
N PHE A 126 14.45 -1.30 -8.68
CA PHE A 126 14.37 -2.14 -7.49
C PHE A 126 14.37 -3.62 -7.90
N SER A 127 14.92 -4.48 -7.03
CA SER A 127 14.77 -5.92 -7.16
C SER A 127 13.39 -6.35 -6.63
N ALA A 128 12.89 -7.47 -7.13
CA ALA A 128 11.65 -8.04 -6.62
C ALA A 128 11.70 -8.29 -5.10
N SER A 129 12.85 -8.77 -4.59
CA SER A 129 13.07 -8.95 -3.14
C SER A 129 12.96 -7.64 -2.35
N ALA A 130 13.50 -6.53 -2.87
CA ALA A 130 13.40 -5.23 -2.21
C ALA A 130 11.95 -4.75 -2.12
N VAL A 131 11.16 -4.94 -3.17
CA VAL A 131 9.71 -4.62 -3.14
C VAL A 131 9.00 -5.47 -2.10
N LEU A 132 9.23 -6.79 -2.09
CA LEU A 132 8.61 -7.69 -1.11
C LEU A 132 8.94 -7.29 0.33
N GLU A 133 10.22 -7.04 0.62
CA GLU A 133 10.63 -6.59 1.96
C GLU A 133 9.86 -5.34 2.41
N ARG A 134 9.65 -4.38 1.51
CA ARG A 134 8.92 -3.15 1.81
C ARG A 134 7.43 -3.37 1.94
N VAL A 135 6.84 -4.21 1.10
CA VAL A 135 5.42 -4.62 1.23
C VAL A 135 5.20 -5.31 2.57
N LEU A 136 6.05 -6.26 2.95
CA LEU A 136 5.97 -6.93 4.24
C LEU A 136 6.19 -5.97 5.42
N TRP A 137 7.13 -5.03 5.28
CA TRP A 137 7.36 -4.00 6.30
C TRP A 137 6.12 -3.11 6.48
N VAL A 138 5.55 -2.63 5.38
CA VAL A 138 4.35 -1.78 5.40
C VAL A 138 3.14 -2.55 5.94
N ALA A 139 3.01 -3.84 5.61
CA ALA A 139 1.94 -4.70 6.15
C ALA A 139 2.05 -4.92 7.67
N ARG A 140 3.28 -4.83 8.22
CA ARG A 140 3.57 -4.92 9.66
C ARG A 140 3.64 -3.56 10.35
N ASP A 141 3.46 -2.49 9.61
CA ASP A 141 3.59 -1.13 10.13
C ASP A 141 2.49 -0.83 11.16
N ASN A 142 2.86 -0.85 12.43
CA ASN A 142 1.97 -0.59 13.56
C ASN A 142 2.08 0.85 14.07
N ARG A 143 2.73 1.74 13.31
CA ARG A 143 2.80 3.14 13.70
C ARG A 143 1.40 3.72 13.82
N PRO A 144 1.12 4.52 14.88
CA PRO A 144 -0.15 5.21 14.99
C PRO A 144 -0.33 6.15 13.79
N PHE A 145 -1.56 6.25 13.33
CA PHE A 145 -1.93 7.23 12.32
C PHE A 145 -2.17 8.56 13.02
N LEU A 146 -1.57 9.63 12.53
CA LEU A 146 -1.65 10.97 13.11
C LEU A 146 -2.34 11.91 12.15
N GLU A 147 -3.23 12.73 12.70
CA GLU A 147 -3.83 13.88 12.02
C GLU A 147 -3.40 15.13 12.77
N ALA A 148 -2.57 15.95 12.15
CA ALA A 148 -2.04 17.17 12.77
C ALA A 148 -1.86 18.27 11.72
N GLY A 149 -2.68 19.31 11.77
CA GLY A 149 -2.67 20.38 10.78
C GLY A 149 -2.90 19.86 9.37
N ASP A 150 -1.94 20.09 8.48
CA ASP A 150 -1.98 19.60 7.09
C ASP A 150 -1.47 18.18 6.91
N TYR A 151 -1.00 17.52 7.95
CA TYR A 151 -0.51 16.15 7.89
C TYR A 151 -1.59 15.14 8.30
N SER A 152 -1.77 14.13 7.47
CA SER A 152 -2.51 12.92 7.80
C SER A 152 -1.72 11.71 7.29
N GLY A 153 -1.35 10.80 8.19
CA GLY A 153 -0.51 9.66 7.83
C GLY A 153 0.11 8.93 9.02
N PRO A 154 0.93 7.90 8.76
CA PRO A 154 1.65 7.18 9.82
C PRO A 154 2.58 8.11 10.62
N ASP A 155 2.74 7.88 11.92
CA ASP A 155 3.69 8.67 12.73
C ASP A 155 5.08 8.68 12.05
N ARG A 156 5.62 9.88 11.82
CA ARG A 156 6.92 10.09 11.18
C ARG A 156 8.10 9.63 12.03
N ARG A 157 7.87 9.40 13.32
CA ARG A 157 8.89 8.93 14.25
C ARG A 157 9.06 7.42 14.11
N LEU A 158 10.26 6.99 13.79
CA LEU A 158 10.63 5.57 13.72
C LEU A 158 10.86 4.94 15.11
N VAL A 159 10.50 5.63 16.18
CA VAL A 159 10.63 5.14 17.56
C VAL A 159 9.39 4.30 17.88
N PRO A 160 9.54 3.07 18.41
CA PRO A 160 8.39 2.28 18.86
C PRO A 160 7.71 3.02 20.02
N SER A 161 6.69 3.80 19.74
CA SER A 161 5.78 4.30 20.78
C SER A 161 4.84 3.16 21.18
N LYS A 162 4.53 3.05 22.49
CA LYS A 162 3.55 2.07 22.99
C LYS A 162 2.29 2.10 22.12
N PRO A 163 1.73 0.95 21.75
CA PRO A 163 0.54 0.91 20.90
C PRO A 163 -0.60 1.64 21.58
N LEU A 164 -1.02 2.74 21.01
CA LEU A 164 -2.30 3.37 21.32
C LEU A 164 -3.40 2.52 20.68
N LYS A 165 -4.60 2.48 21.28
CA LYS A 165 -5.77 1.65 20.96
C LYS A 165 -6.25 1.63 19.48
N GLN A 166 -5.48 2.16 18.55
CA GLN A 166 -5.77 2.15 17.10
C GLN A 166 -5.51 0.79 16.42
N ASN A 167 -4.89 -0.17 17.10
CA ASN A 167 -4.75 -1.54 16.57
C ASN A 167 -6.11 -2.21 16.35
N GLU A 168 -7.14 -1.86 17.13
CA GLU A 168 -8.48 -2.43 16.97
C GLU A 168 -9.07 -2.09 15.60
N ARG A 169 -8.94 -0.84 15.11
CA ARG A 169 -9.48 -0.44 13.80
C ARG A 169 -8.82 -1.17 12.64
N ARG A 170 -7.50 -1.41 12.72
CA ARG A 170 -6.77 -2.13 11.66
C ARG A 170 -7.08 -3.62 11.67
N GLU A 171 -7.22 -4.23 12.85
CA GLU A 171 -7.67 -5.62 12.98
C GLU A 171 -9.09 -5.80 12.46
N ASP A 172 -9.98 -4.85 12.75
CA ASP A 172 -11.36 -4.86 12.27
C ASP A 172 -11.41 -4.65 10.74
N MET A 173 -10.53 -3.81 10.17
CA MET A 173 -10.41 -3.65 8.71
C MET A 173 -9.87 -4.92 8.04
N ILE A 174 -8.87 -5.59 8.63
CA ILE A 174 -8.37 -6.88 8.14
C ILE A 174 -9.47 -7.95 8.23
N LYS A 175 -10.27 -7.96 9.28
CA LYS A 175 -11.42 -8.85 9.42
C LYS A 175 -12.49 -8.55 8.38
N LEU A 176 -12.79 -7.28 8.14
CA LEU A 176 -13.77 -6.84 7.14
C LEU A 176 -13.31 -7.20 5.71
N ALA A 177 -12.02 -6.99 5.40
CA ALA A 177 -11.45 -7.39 4.12
C ALA A 177 -11.50 -8.91 3.91
N LYS A 178 -11.21 -9.71 4.96
CA LYS A 178 -11.36 -11.16 4.91
C LYS A 178 -12.81 -11.59 4.71
N PHE A 179 -13.73 -10.99 5.44
CA PHE A 179 -15.16 -11.26 5.32
C PHE A 179 -15.68 -10.96 3.90
N ASN A 180 -15.28 -9.83 3.31
CA ASN A 180 -15.66 -9.46 1.95
C ASN A 180 -15.04 -10.40 0.90
N ALA A 181 -13.80 -10.86 1.12
CA ALA A 181 -13.14 -11.83 0.24
C ALA A 181 -13.81 -13.21 0.31
N GLU A 182 -14.19 -13.65 1.50
CA GLU A 182 -14.92 -14.92 1.70
C GLU A 182 -16.31 -14.87 1.08
N LYS A 183 -17.00 -13.74 1.21
CA LYS A 183 -18.30 -13.51 0.59
C LYS A 183 -18.22 -13.52 -0.95
N ALA A 184 -17.25 -12.82 -1.52
CA ALA A 184 -17.01 -12.82 -2.97
C ALA A 184 -16.63 -14.20 -3.50
N ALA A 185 -15.87 -15.00 -2.76
CA ALA A 185 -15.53 -16.37 -3.12
C ALA A 185 -16.75 -17.31 -3.04
N ALA A 186 -17.67 -17.09 -2.10
CA ALA A 186 -18.91 -17.84 -1.99
C ALA A 186 -19.86 -17.54 -3.16
N GLU A 187 -20.00 -16.25 -3.52
CA GLU A 187 -20.82 -15.82 -4.66
C GLU A 187 -20.32 -16.41 -5.99
N LEU A 188 -19.00 -16.45 -6.20
CA LEU A 188 -18.39 -17.05 -7.39
C LEU A 188 -18.59 -18.57 -7.46
N ASN A 189 -18.62 -19.27 -6.32
CA ASN A 189 -18.89 -20.71 -6.27
C ASN A 189 -20.36 -21.06 -6.51
N GLU A 190 -21.28 -20.18 -6.11
CA GLU A 190 -22.72 -20.37 -6.40
C GLU A 190 -23.03 -20.15 -7.88
N GLU A 191 -22.40 -19.15 -8.53
CA GLU A 191 -22.55 -18.91 -9.97
C GLU A 191 -21.93 -20.04 -10.83
N ALA A 192 -20.85 -20.70 -10.35
CA ALA A 192 -20.23 -21.80 -11.05
C ALA A 192 -20.99 -23.14 -10.91
N SER A 193 -21.98 -23.21 -10.03
CA SER A 193 -22.77 -24.42 -9.74
C SER A 193 -24.18 -24.38 -10.31
N SER A 194 -24.55 -23.29 -11.01
CA SER A 194 -25.83 -23.08 -11.71
C SER A 194 -25.65 -23.15 -13.21
#